data_61d0f3aef68efed0dda12574fab5b78c
#
_entry.id   61d0f3aef68efed0dda12574fab5b78c
#
_cell.length_a   1.000
_cell.length_b   1.000
_cell.length_c   1.000
_cell.angle_alpha   90.00
_cell.angle_beta   90.00
_cell.angle_gamma   90.00
#
_symmetry.space_group_name_H-M   'P 1'
#
loop_
_entity.id
_entity.type
_entity.pdbx_description
1 polymer ?
#
loop_
_entity_poly.entity_id
_entity_poly.type
_entity_poly.pdbx_seq_one_letter_code
_entity_poly.pdbx_strand_id
1 'polypeptide(L)'
;ASAAGAIEAINTPTPLQRDTLRAERLDMTFARTGGSGGGRELVRAEAIGQPGDRPRASVESRRFARPSPGAAADGSIAEPLLDRLLYLEGERIIASPSAQTLEVPGPGRLLVDDRRTSAADAVGIGGTGANDAGSRGTSLFSWSGGLTLDQAAGSMGMRDSVRLIHRPAQSSAGAAGVTPAGGSNMTLGSIITLDCDTLSAMVRTQPADTGAAGTTTAGTLSAQLLSVTAEGTVRAASGSQELSADTARFDAVARRLTAAALADRWVTFLDSSRPTPVQARSLTWDIDAGRYEATDLRPVTLPR
;
A
#
# COMPACT_ATOMS: atom_id res chain seq x y z
N ALA A 1 1.02 3.87 31.50
CA ALA A 1 2.29 3.15 31.68
C ALA A 1 3.30 3.71 30.71
N SER A 2 4.55 3.78 31.10
CA SER A 2 5.66 4.24 30.26
C SER A 2 6.85 3.31 30.47
N ALA A 3 7.56 3.01 29.39
CA ALA A 3 8.82 2.27 29.39
C ALA A 3 9.84 3.06 28.55
N ALA A 4 11.10 3.04 28.93
CA ALA A 4 12.19 3.73 28.22
C ALA A 4 13.43 2.82 28.12
N GLY A 5 14.24 3.04 27.09
CA GLY A 5 15.38 2.22 26.68
C GLY A 5 15.06 1.46 25.39
N ALA A 6 15.97 0.63 24.92
CA ALA A 6 15.72 -0.19 23.73
C ALA A 6 14.57 -1.18 23.98
N ILE A 7 13.36 -0.84 23.52
CA ILE A 7 12.15 -1.61 23.73
C ILE A 7 11.89 -2.45 22.48
N GLU A 8 11.70 -3.74 22.69
CA GLU A 8 11.14 -4.64 21.68
C GLU A 8 9.92 -5.35 22.26
N ALA A 9 8.77 -5.19 21.64
CA ALA A 9 7.55 -5.90 21.98
C ALA A 9 7.15 -6.82 20.84
N ILE A 10 6.91 -8.09 21.16
CA ILE A 10 6.53 -9.10 20.17
C ILE A 10 5.14 -9.61 20.51
N ASN A 11 4.28 -9.66 19.51
CA ASN A 11 2.94 -10.24 19.58
C ASN A 11 2.78 -11.30 18.49
N THR A 12 2.30 -12.48 18.87
CA THR A 12 2.01 -13.58 17.95
C THR A 12 0.53 -13.96 18.05
N PRO A 13 -0.35 -13.16 17.44
CA PRO A 13 -1.81 -13.39 17.56
C PRO A 13 -2.24 -14.74 16.97
N THR A 14 -1.49 -15.25 16.01
CA THR A 14 -1.67 -16.59 15.44
C THR A 14 -0.30 -17.23 15.18
N PRO A 15 -0.20 -18.57 15.05
CA PRO A 15 1.06 -19.23 14.68
C PRO A 15 1.66 -18.76 13.34
N LEU A 16 0.82 -18.17 12.47
CA LEU A 16 1.22 -17.68 11.15
C LEU A 16 1.38 -16.16 11.09
N GLN A 17 1.32 -15.47 12.24
CA GLN A 17 1.50 -14.01 12.30
C GLN A 17 2.40 -13.64 13.45
N ARG A 18 3.36 -12.77 13.15
CA ARG A 18 4.25 -12.16 14.15
C ARG A 18 4.30 -10.66 13.93
N ASP A 19 3.95 -9.91 14.96
CA ASP A 19 4.03 -8.47 15.01
C ASP A 19 5.15 -8.06 15.96
N THR A 20 5.99 -7.13 15.55
CA THR A 20 7.12 -6.63 16.34
C THR A 20 7.08 -5.11 16.38
N LEU A 21 7.08 -4.54 17.57
CA LEU A 21 7.25 -3.10 17.80
C LEU A 21 8.64 -2.85 18.36
N ARG A 22 9.37 -1.88 17.82
CA ARG A 22 10.64 -1.39 18.35
C ARG A 22 10.56 0.10 18.58
N ALA A 23 11.05 0.54 19.75
CA ALA A 23 11.05 1.94 20.13
C ALA A 23 12.11 2.21 21.21
N GLU A 24 12.52 3.45 21.40
CA GLU A 24 13.27 3.91 22.57
C GLU A 24 12.36 4.13 23.77
N ARG A 25 11.18 4.69 23.53
CA ARG A 25 10.17 4.91 24.54
C ARG A 25 8.81 4.48 24.06
N LEU A 26 8.07 3.84 24.94
CA LEU A 26 6.69 3.43 24.71
C LEU A 26 5.79 3.97 25.84
N ASP A 27 4.88 4.86 25.47
CA ASP A 27 3.87 5.43 26.37
C ASP A 27 2.52 4.80 26.05
N MET A 28 1.84 4.24 27.07
CA MET A 28 0.53 3.61 26.93
C MET A 28 -0.48 4.25 27.88
N THR A 29 -1.62 4.64 27.35
CA THR A 29 -2.75 5.19 28.10
C THR A 29 -3.89 4.18 28.09
N PHE A 30 -4.42 3.91 29.30
CA PHE A 30 -5.52 2.97 29.49
C PHE A 30 -6.73 3.73 30.08
N ALA A 31 -7.92 3.48 29.55
CA ALA A 31 -9.18 3.86 30.18
C ALA A 31 -9.74 2.70 31.03
N ARG A 32 -10.56 3.02 32.02
CA ARG A 32 -11.35 2.01 32.75
C ARG A 32 -12.61 1.71 31.94
N THR A 33 -12.85 0.45 31.64
CA THR A 33 -14.14 0.03 31.12
C THR A 33 -15.16 0.01 32.26
N GLY A 34 -16.24 0.80 32.10
CA GLY A 34 -17.29 0.91 33.11
C GLY A 34 -18.08 -0.40 33.23
N GLY A 35 -17.72 -1.24 34.18
CA GLY A 35 -18.42 -2.49 34.51
C GLY A 35 -17.87 -3.07 35.82
N SER A 36 -18.64 -3.91 36.50
CA SER A 36 -18.28 -4.53 37.78
C SER A 36 -17.00 -5.43 37.74
N GLY A 37 -16.39 -5.61 36.59
CA GLY A 37 -15.15 -6.39 36.39
C GLY A 37 -13.87 -5.55 36.27
N GLY A 38 -13.91 -4.21 36.28
CA GLY A 38 -12.73 -3.34 36.37
C GLY A 38 -11.66 -3.51 35.28
N GLY A 39 -12.03 -3.92 34.06
CA GLY A 39 -11.13 -4.05 32.92
C GLY A 39 -10.46 -2.72 32.55
N ARG A 40 -9.26 -2.77 31.99
CA ARG A 40 -8.56 -1.62 31.39
C ARG A 40 -8.44 -1.85 29.90
N GLU A 41 -8.84 -0.85 29.12
CA GLU A 41 -8.73 -0.85 27.67
C GLU A 41 -7.60 0.09 27.25
N LEU A 42 -6.77 -0.34 26.30
CA LEU A 42 -5.75 0.51 25.70
C LEU A 42 -6.41 1.52 24.79
N VAL A 43 -6.31 2.80 25.14
CA VAL A 43 -6.87 3.91 24.37
C VAL A 43 -5.84 4.48 23.41
N ARG A 44 -4.58 4.56 23.84
CA ARG A 44 -3.48 5.13 23.06
C ARG A 44 -2.18 4.44 23.39
N ALA A 45 -1.43 4.13 22.33
CA ALA A 45 -0.05 3.73 22.41
C ALA A 45 0.80 4.68 21.57
N GLU A 46 1.93 5.10 22.10
CA GLU A 46 2.85 6.02 21.46
C GLU A 46 4.26 5.46 21.56
N ALA A 47 4.82 5.07 20.41
CA ALA A 47 6.18 4.59 20.27
C ALA A 47 7.05 5.73 19.74
N ILE A 48 8.14 6.03 20.44
CA ILE A 48 9.04 7.13 20.12
C ILE A 48 10.43 6.54 19.88
N GLY A 49 11.01 6.86 18.71
CA GLY A 49 12.39 6.55 18.37
C GLY A 49 13.35 7.63 18.88
N GLN A 50 14.63 7.38 18.71
CA GLN A 50 15.65 8.42 18.98
C GLN A 50 15.61 9.50 17.89
N PRO A 51 15.76 10.77 18.25
CA PRO A 51 15.95 11.83 17.27
C PRO A 51 17.33 11.68 16.59
N GLY A 52 17.34 11.83 15.26
CA GLY A 52 18.54 11.68 14.44
C GLY A 52 18.57 10.41 13.61
N ASP A 53 19.75 9.97 13.18
CA ASP A 53 19.90 8.88 12.21
C ASP A 53 19.64 7.46 12.73
N ARG A 54 19.35 7.23 14.03
CA ARG A 54 19.19 5.89 14.63
C ARG A 54 18.48 5.90 15.99
N PRO A 55 17.85 4.76 16.39
CA PRO A 55 16.88 3.99 15.63
C PRO A 55 15.50 4.65 15.70
N ARG A 56 14.79 4.67 14.59
CA ARG A 56 13.41 5.15 14.53
C ARG A 56 12.49 4.16 15.24
N ALA A 57 11.32 4.63 15.69
CA ALA A 57 10.26 3.72 16.07
C ALA A 57 9.81 2.92 14.85
N SER A 58 9.58 1.62 15.01
CA SER A 58 9.11 0.78 13.91
C SER A 58 8.09 -0.26 14.34
N VAL A 59 7.18 -0.56 13.44
CA VAL A 59 6.22 -1.66 13.55
C VAL A 59 6.41 -2.56 12.36
N GLU A 60 6.59 -3.85 12.61
CA GLU A 60 6.73 -4.87 11.60
C GLU A 60 5.66 -5.93 11.82
N SER A 61 4.90 -6.26 10.79
CA SER A 61 3.93 -7.36 10.79
C SER A 61 4.31 -8.36 9.71
N ARG A 62 4.59 -9.58 10.10
CA ARG A 62 4.91 -10.70 9.21
C ARG A 62 3.77 -11.71 9.23
N ARG A 63 3.33 -12.09 8.06
CA ARG A 63 2.43 -13.24 7.87
C ARG A 63 3.15 -14.31 7.08
N PHE A 64 2.86 -15.55 7.45
CA PHE A 64 3.44 -16.75 6.84
C PHE A 64 2.35 -17.56 6.16
N ALA A 65 2.66 -18.14 5.02
CA ALA A 65 1.77 -19.04 4.31
C ALA A 65 1.53 -20.31 5.15
N ARG A 66 0.32 -20.83 5.09
CA ARG A 66 0.03 -22.14 5.67
C ARG A 66 0.80 -23.21 4.90
N PRO A 67 1.55 -24.10 5.54
CA PRO A 67 2.21 -25.21 4.86
C PRO A 67 1.19 -26.01 4.05
N SER A 68 1.51 -26.32 2.80
CA SER A 68 0.64 -27.17 1.97
C SER A 68 0.50 -28.55 2.59
N PRO A 69 -0.71 -29.12 2.67
CA PRO A 69 -0.91 -30.48 3.13
C PRO A 69 -0.24 -31.43 2.13
N GLY A 70 0.93 -31.95 2.42
CA GLY A 70 1.73 -32.78 1.54
C GLY A 70 3.20 -32.41 1.47
N ALA A 71 3.59 -31.21 1.90
CA ALA A 71 5.00 -30.81 1.98
C ALA A 71 5.80 -31.54 3.08
N ALA A 72 5.11 -32.28 3.95
CA ALA A 72 5.71 -33.00 5.07
C ALA A 72 5.92 -34.50 4.81
N ALA A 73 5.94 -34.95 3.55
CA ALA A 73 6.06 -36.38 3.22
C ALA A 73 7.46 -36.96 3.58
N ASP A 74 8.46 -36.13 3.80
CA ASP A 74 9.82 -36.52 4.14
C ASP A 74 10.23 -36.25 5.59
N GLY A 75 9.27 -35.79 6.44
CA GLY A 75 9.55 -35.50 7.86
C GLY A 75 10.36 -34.21 8.09
N SER A 76 10.68 -33.45 7.04
CA SER A 76 11.29 -32.13 7.18
C SER A 76 10.22 -31.11 7.61
N ILE A 77 10.52 -30.35 8.67
CA ILE A 77 9.70 -29.20 9.05
C ILE A 77 9.97 -28.12 7.99
N ALA A 78 9.09 -28.02 6.99
CA ALA A 78 9.18 -26.94 6.01
C ALA A 78 9.10 -25.60 6.74
N GLU A 79 10.12 -24.76 6.60
CA GLU A 79 10.07 -23.40 7.14
C GLU A 79 8.86 -22.66 6.57
N PRO A 80 8.08 -21.97 7.41
CA PRO A 80 6.94 -21.20 6.93
C PRO A 80 7.41 -20.09 5.99
N LEU A 81 6.92 -20.11 4.77
CA LEU A 81 7.25 -19.09 3.76
C LEU A 81 6.58 -17.76 4.11
N LEU A 82 7.33 -16.67 4.01
CA LEU A 82 6.80 -15.34 4.20
C LEU A 82 5.78 -15.03 3.08
N ASP A 83 4.54 -14.76 3.48
CA ASP A 83 3.42 -14.47 2.61
C ASP A 83 3.18 -12.97 2.47
N ARG A 84 3.31 -12.24 3.58
CA ARG A 84 3.17 -10.79 3.61
C ARG A 84 4.06 -10.16 4.68
N LEU A 85 4.71 -9.05 4.30
CA LEU A 85 5.43 -8.17 5.21
C LEU A 85 4.82 -6.77 5.14
N LEU A 86 4.54 -6.20 6.29
CA LEU A 86 4.27 -4.78 6.46
C LEU A 86 5.32 -4.24 7.44
N TYR A 87 6.02 -3.19 7.04
CA TYR A 87 7.00 -2.51 7.87
C TYR A 87 6.76 -1.01 7.82
N LEU A 88 6.53 -0.41 8.98
CA LEU A 88 6.29 1.01 9.17
C LEU A 88 7.37 1.58 10.06
N GLU A 89 7.98 2.70 9.69
CA GLU A 89 8.94 3.41 10.51
C GLU A 89 8.69 4.92 10.51
N GLY A 90 9.03 5.56 11.63
CA GLY A 90 8.96 7.01 11.81
C GLY A 90 9.67 7.43 13.09
N GLU A 91 9.82 8.71 13.32
CA GLU A 91 10.35 9.22 14.59
C GLU A 91 9.38 8.92 15.74
N ARG A 92 8.09 8.90 15.41
CA ARG A 92 7.00 8.70 16.35
C ARG A 92 5.86 7.96 15.66
N ILE A 93 5.32 6.95 16.31
CA ILE A 93 4.16 6.19 15.85
C ILE A 93 3.11 6.22 16.95
N ILE A 94 1.91 6.68 16.62
CA ILE A 94 0.79 6.82 17.53
C ILE A 94 -0.35 5.93 17.06
N ALA A 95 -0.77 5.01 17.89
CA ALA A 95 -1.92 4.16 17.64
C ALA A 95 -3.02 4.46 18.66
N SER A 96 -4.24 4.60 18.18
CA SER A 96 -5.44 4.75 19.01
C SER A 96 -6.42 3.62 18.69
N PRO A 97 -6.33 2.47 19.37
CA PRO A 97 -7.11 1.28 19.03
C PRO A 97 -8.62 1.50 19.12
N SER A 98 -9.09 2.27 20.11
CA SER A 98 -10.51 2.62 20.28
C SER A 98 -11.06 3.48 19.14
N ALA A 99 -10.24 4.37 18.57
CA ALA A 99 -10.57 5.18 17.41
C ALA A 99 -10.22 4.50 16.09
N GLN A 100 -9.53 3.35 16.14
CA GLN A 100 -9.01 2.65 14.96
C GLN A 100 -8.12 3.52 14.07
N THR A 101 -7.34 4.42 14.69
CA THR A 101 -6.44 5.32 13.96
C THR A 101 -4.98 5.01 14.26
N LEU A 102 -4.13 5.29 13.26
CA LEU A 102 -2.69 5.24 13.36
C LEU A 102 -2.11 6.49 12.70
N GLU A 103 -1.19 7.15 13.39
CA GLU A 103 -0.53 8.37 12.92
C GLU A 103 0.99 8.22 13.02
N VAL A 104 1.69 8.73 12.02
CA VAL A 104 3.14 8.89 12.02
C VAL A 104 3.44 10.35 11.68
N PRO A 105 3.54 11.24 12.67
CA PRO A 105 3.90 12.63 12.42
C PRO A 105 5.37 12.74 12.02
N GLY A 106 5.65 13.64 11.05
CA GLY A 106 6.98 13.83 10.50
C GLY A 106 7.38 12.76 9.47
N PRO A 107 8.67 12.69 9.13
CA PRO A 107 9.16 11.82 8.07
C PRO A 107 9.07 10.34 8.44
N GLY A 108 8.70 9.52 7.46
CA GLY A 108 8.57 8.08 7.68
C GLY A 108 8.60 7.27 6.39
N ARG A 109 8.50 5.96 6.56
CA ARG A 109 8.44 4.98 5.46
C ARG A 109 7.47 3.86 5.79
N LEU A 110 6.82 3.36 4.75
CA LEU A 110 5.96 2.19 4.80
C LEU A 110 6.36 1.23 3.68
N LEU A 111 6.76 0.03 4.05
CA LEU A 111 7.02 -1.06 3.11
C LEU A 111 5.88 -2.08 3.21
N VAL A 112 5.31 -2.41 2.08
CA VAL A 112 4.34 -3.50 1.93
C VAL A 112 4.89 -4.48 0.91
N ASP A 113 5.14 -5.72 1.33
CA ASP A 113 5.61 -6.80 0.46
C ASP A 113 4.56 -7.92 0.50
N ASP A 114 3.87 -8.11 -0.61
CA ASP A 114 2.80 -9.12 -0.78
C ASP A 114 3.31 -10.20 -1.75
N ARG A 115 3.61 -11.37 -1.21
CA ARG A 115 4.20 -12.52 -1.92
C ARG A 115 3.22 -13.67 -2.12
N ARG A 116 1.94 -13.47 -1.84
CA ARG A 116 0.94 -14.55 -1.98
C ARG A 116 1.03 -15.23 -3.33
N THR A 117 1.15 -16.56 -3.33
CA THR A 117 1.45 -17.34 -4.53
C THR A 117 0.22 -17.90 -5.23
N SER A 118 -0.94 -17.97 -4.57
CA SER A 118 -2.12 -18.63 -5.13
C SER A 118 -3.31 -17.71 -5.31
N ALA A 119 -3.99 -17.88 -6.44
CA ALA A 119 -5.31 -17.28 -6.70
C ALA A 119 -6.40 -17.85 -5.77
N ALA A 120 -6.16 -19.01 -5.14
CA ALA A 120 -7.09 -19.64 -4.22
C ALA A 120 -7.15 -18.92 -2.86
N ASP A 121 -6.06 -18.28 -2.43
CA ASP A 121 -6.04 -17.45 -1.22
C ASP A 121 -6.63 -16.05 -1.48
N ALA A 122 -6.86 -15.70 -2.74
CA ALA A 122 -7.56 -14.50 -3.17
C ALA A 122 -9.10 -14.61 -3.07
N VAL A 123 -9.63 -15.75 -2.66
CA VAL A 123 -11.10 -16.01 -2.50
C VAL A 123 -11.70 -15.23 -1.31
N GLY A 124 -10.96 -14.28 -0.74
CA GLY A 124 -11.48 -13.41 0.33
C GLY A 124 -12.18 -12.14 -0.13
N ILE A 125 -12.08 -11.73 -1.40
CA ILE A 125 -12.72 -10.47 -1.83
C ILE A 125 -13.11 -10.60 -3.29
N GLY A 126 -14.40 -10.85 -3.56
CA GLY A 126 -15.16 -10.68 -4.81
C GLY A 126 -14.46 -10.36 -6.12
N GLY A 127 -13.30 -10.92 -6.39
CA GLY A 127 -12.52 -10.69 -7.59
C GLY A 127 -12.61 -11.93 -8.48
N THR A 128 -13.28 -11.81 -9.59
CA THR A 128 -13.13 -12.72 -10.73
C THR A 128 -11.64 -12.78 -11.08
N GLY A 129 -11.02 -13.88 -10.76
CA GLY A 129 -9.62 -14.26 -10.62
C GLY A 129 -8.53 -13.81 -11.62
N ALA A 130 -8.74 -12.86 -12.49
CA ALA A 130 -7.72 -12.40 -13.44
C ALA A 130 -7.07 -11.04 -13.08
N ASN A 131 -7.67 -10.24 -12.21
CA ASN A 131 -7.32 -8.81 -12.05
C ASN A 131 -6.49 -8.49 -10.80
N ASP A 132 -6.21 -9.45 -9.92
CA ASP A 132 -5.49 -9.22 -8.65
C ASP A 132 -3.94 -9.23 -8.80
N ALA A 133 -3.45 -9.56 -9.98
CA ALA A 133 -2.01 -9.61 -10.26
C ALA A 133 -1.31 -8.24 -10.17
N GLY A 134 -2.07 -7.15 -10.32
CA GLY A 134 -1.52 -5.79 -10.30
C GLY A 134 -1.25 -5.22 -8.91
N SER A 135 -1.85 -5.79 -7.86
CA SER A 135 -1.65 -5.33 -6.47
C SER A 135 -0.56 -6.08 -5.72
N ARG A 136 -0.09 -7.20 -6.28
CA ARG A 136 0.98 -8.02 -5.68
C ARG A 136 2.34 -7.42 -5.98
N GLY A 137 3.25 -7.63 -5.05
CA GLY A 137 4.62 -7.14 -5.19
C GLY A 137 5.06 -6.33 -3.98
N THR A 138 6.13 -5.58 -4.18
CA THR A 138 6.73 -4.76 -3.12
C THR A 138 6.44 -3.29 -3.39
N SER A 139 5.80 -2.62 -2.43
CA SER A 139 5.54 -1.18 -2.45
C SER A 139 6.28 -0.50 -1.31
N LEU A 140 7.07 0.51 -1.64
CA LEU A 140 7.74 1.36 -0.67
C LEU A 140 7.19 2.78 -0.79
N PHE A 141 6.61 3.28 0.29
CA PHE A 141 6.18 4.65 0.44
C PHE A 141 7.16 5.40 1.34
N SER A 142 7.43 6.65 1.05
CA SER A 142 8.15 7.57 1.92
C SER A 142 7.50 8.94 1.87
N TRP A 143 7.57 9.68 2.98
CA TRP A 143 6.99 11.01 3.12
C TRP A 143 7.82 11.83 4.12
N SER A 144 7.68 13.15 4.08
CA SER A 144 8.38 14.06 5.02
C SER A 144 7.46 14.71 6.06
N GLY A 145 6.16 14.84 5.78
CA GLY A 145 5.23 15.55 6.69
C GLY A 145 4.42 14.65 7.61
N GLY A 146 3.98 13.49 7.14
CA GLY A 146 3.25 12.56 8.00
C GLY A 146 2.37 11.57 7.26
N LEU A 147 2.00 10.51 8.00
CA LEU A 147 1.02 9.49 7.60
C LEU A 147 -0.13 9.50 8.59
N THR A 148 -1.36 9.43 8.10
CA THR A 148 -2.56 9.14 8.87
C THR A 148 -3.29 7.95 8.26
N LEU A 149 -3.73 7.02 9.10
CA LEU A 149 -4.58 5.89 8.73
C LEU A 149 -5.80 5.90 9.63
N ASP A 150 -6.97 5.95 9.05
CA ASP A 150 -8.26 5.77 9.73
C ASP A 150 -8.90 4.50 9.20
N GLN A 151 -8.86 3.44 10.01
CA GLN A 151 -9.40 2.14 9.63
C GLN A 151 -10.93 2.14 9.63
N ALA A 152 -11.56 2.93 10.51
CA ALA A 152 -13.01 3.04 10.56
C ALA A 152 -13.57 3.74 9.31
N ALA A 153 -12.90 4.80 8.85
CA ALA A 153 -13.24 5.49 7.61
C ALA A 153 -12.70 4.77 6.36
N GLY A 154 -11.81 3.79 6.52
CA GLY A 154 -11.14 3.14 5.39
C GLY A 154 -10.29 4.12 4.60
N SER A 155 -9.62 5.06 5.26
CA SER A 155 -8.84 6.10 4.59
C SER A 155 -7.38 6.12 5.06
N MET A 156 -6.48 6.43 4.14
CA MET A 156 -5.06 6.65 4.41
C MET A 156 -4.64 7.94 3.72
N GLY A 157 -3.84 8.75 4.41
CA GLY A 157 -3.28 9.99 3.88
C GLY A 157 -1.80 10.11 4.19
N MET A 158 -1.01 10.57 3.22
CA MET A 158 0.41 10.93 3.37
C MET A 158 0.61 12.34 2.87
N ARG A 159 1.51 13.10 3.48
CA ARG A 159 1.76 14.51 3.16
C ARG A 159 3.24 14.82 3.09
N ASP A 160 3.53 15.84 2.27
CA ASP A 160 4.80 16.47 2.04
C ASP A 160 5.83 15.51 1.43
N SER A 161 6.15 15.77 0.17
CA SER A 161 7.15 15.02 -0.58
C SER A 161 6.93 13.50 -0.54
N VAL A 162 5.73 13.08 -0.91
CA VAL A 162 5.38 11.66 -0.94
C VAL A 162 5.99 11.00 -2.14
N ARG A 163 6.67 9.89 -1.92
CA ARG A 163 7.21 9.04 -2.98
C ARG A 163 6.75 7.61 -2.81
N LEU A 164 6.25 7.02 -3.88
CA LEU A 164 5.93 5.60 -3.99
C LEU A 164 6.85 4.96 -5.02
N ILE A 165 7.40 3.81 -4.66
CA ILE A 165 8.08 2.89 -5.59
C ILE A 165 7.37 1.56 -5.47
N HIS A 166 6.78 1.10 -6.56
CA HIS A 166 6.12 -0.21 -6.62
C HIS A 166 6.83 -1.12 -7.62
N ARG A 167 7.18 -2.31 -7.17
CA ARG A 167 7.69 -3.40 -8.01
C ARG A 167 6.65 -4.51 -8.03
N PRO A 168 5.95 -4.73 -9.15
CA PRO A 168 4.99 -5.82 -9.27
C PRO A 168 5.65 -7.18 -9.05
N ALA A 169 4.92 -8.13 -8.48
CA ALA A 169 5.38 -9.50 -8.40
C ALA A 169 5.51 -10.07 -9.81
N GLN A 170 6.61 -10.74 -10.09
CA GLN A 170 6.77 -11.46 -11.35
C GLN A 170 5.82 -12.66 -11.33
N SER A 171 4.87 -12.70 -12.26
CA SER A 171 4.04 -13.88 -12.43
C SER A 171 4.92 -15.01 -12.99
N SER A 172 5.03 -16.11 -12.26
CA SER A 172 5.72 -17.33 -12.74
C SER A 172 5.05 -17.96 -13.98
N ALA A 173 3.92 -17.44 -14.45
CA ALA A 173 3.20 -17.91 -15.63
C ALA A 173 3.91 -17.61 -16.96
N GLY A 174 5.00 -16.82 -16.98
CA GLY A 174 5.75 -16.50 -18.19
C GLY A 174 6.71 -17.59 -18.69
N ALA A 175 6.83 -18.75 -18.01
CA ALA A 175 7.73 -19.83 -18.44
C ALA A 175 7.14 -20.75 -19.54
N ALA A 176 5.85 -20.62 -19.86
CA ALA A 176 5.20 -21.35 -20.94
C ALA A 176 4.85 -20.38 -22.07
N GLY A 177 5.81 -20.12 -22.95
CA GLY A 177 5.84 -19.51 -24.27
C GLY A 177 4.56 -19.09 -25.01
N VAL A 178 3.62 -18.39 -24.37
CA VAL A 178 2.50 -17.76 -25.08
C VAL A 178 2.71 -16.25 -25.07
N THR A 179 3.29 -15.75 -26.15
CA THR A 179 3.31 -14.33 -26.49
C THR A 179 1.89 -13.91 -26.82
N PRO A 180 1.23 -13.02 -26.07
CA PRO A 180 -0.05 -12.45 -26.50
C PRO A 180 0.23 -11.54 -27.71
N ALA A 181 -0.33 -11.92 -28.85
CA ALA A 181 -0.31 -11.12 -30.06
C ALA A 181 -1.17 -9.86 -29.87
N GLY A 182 -0.54 -8.71 -29.89
CA GLY A 182 -1.18 -7.41 -30.14
C GLY A 182 -1.70 -6.67 -28.91
N GLY A 183 -1.03 -5.59 -28.54
CA GLY A 183 -1.55 -4.54 -27.67
C GLY A 183 -0.62 -4.15 -26.54
N SER A 184 -0.20 -2.91 -26.56
CA SER A 184 0.45 -2.09 -25.52
C SER A 184 1.36 -2.84 -24.54
N ASN A 185 2.65 -2.78 -24.81
CA ASN A 185 3.73 -3.29 -23.98
C ASN A 185 3.80 -2.53 -22.63
N MET A 186 2.83 -2.70 -21.74
CA MET A 186 3.15 -2.65 -20.33
C MET A 186 3.97 -3.90 -20.04
N THR A 187 5.28 -3.76 -20.05
CA THR A 187 6.19 -4.84 -19.72
C THR A 187 5.85 -5.26 -18.29
N LEU A 188 5.18 -6.41 -18.16
CA LEU A 188 4.90 -7.06 -16.89
C LEU A 188 6.20 -7.10 -16.09
N GLY A 189 6.31 -6.27 -15.04
CA GLY A 189 7.52 -6.17 -14.22
C GLY A 189 8.20 -4.81 -14.19
N SER A 190 7.71 -3.78 -14.91
CA SER A 190 8.27 -2.43 -14.81
C SER A 190 8.03 -1.84 -13.44
N ILE A 191 9.09 -1.24 -12.87
CA ILE A 191 8.98 -0.47 -11.62
C ILE A 191 8.10 0.74 -11.90
N ILE A 192 7.12 0.96 -11.02
CA ILE A 192 6.27 2.15 -11.04
C ILE A 192 6.78 3.10 -9.97
N THR A 193 7.01 4.35 -10.32
CA THR A 193 7.34 5.41 -9.38
C THR A 193 6.27 6.48 -9.44
N LEU A 194 5.96 7.05 -8.27
CA LEU A 194 5.05 8.19 -8.13
C LEU A 194 5.65 9.16 -7.12
N ASP A 195 5.82 10.41 -7.51
CA ASP A 195 6.20 11.52 -6.64
C ASP A 195 5.04 12.53 -6.63
N CYS A 196 4.66 13.04 -5.44
CA CYS A 196 3.59 14.04 -5.27
C CYS A 196 3.74 14.77 -3.93
N ASP A 197 2.96 15.85 -3.74
CA ASP A 197 2.96 16.56 -2.46
C ASP A 197 2.09 15.85 -1.43
N THR A 198 0.93 15.35 -1.85
CA THR A 198 0.01 14.57 -1.00
C THR A 198 -0.50 13.34 -1.72
N LEU A 199 -0.68 12.26 -0.96
CA LEU A 199 -1.25 11.01 -1.42
C LEU A 199 -2.36 10.60 -0.48
N SER A 200 -3.56 10.38 -1.00
CA SER A 200 -4.68 9.82 -0.26
C SER A 200 -5.15 8.52 -0.91
N ALA A 201 -5.53 7.56 -0.08
CA ALA A 201 -6.08 6.30 -0.55
C ALA A 201 -7.36 5.96 0.22
N MET A 202 -8.34 5.42 -0.50
CA MET A 202 -9.54 4.83 0.08
C MET A 202 -9.43 3.31 -0.02
N VAL A 203 -9.68 2.65 1.10
CA VAL A 203 -9.65 1.20 1.21
C VAL A 203 -10.97 0.72 1.81
N ARG A 204 -11.49 -0.38 1.30
CA ARG A 204 -12.62 -1.07 1.93
C ARG A 204 -12.05 -2.14 2.83
N THR A 205 -12.33 -2.03 4.13
CA THR A 205 -12.05 -3.11 5.08
C THR A 205 -13.23 -4.08 5.02
N GLN A 206 -12.97 -5.34 4.69
CA GLN A 206 -13.96 -6.39 4.87
C GLN A 206 -13.68 -7.06 6.22
N PRO A 207 -14.71 -7.23 7.08
CA PRO A 207 -14.56 -8.10 8.21
C PRO A 207 -14.20 -9.49 7.68
N ALA A 208 -13.18 -10.11 8.25
CA ALA A 208 -12.89 -11.50 7.95
C ALA A 208 -14.16 -12.32 8.19
N ASP A 209 -14.56 -13.15 7.22
CA ASP A 209 -15.66 -14.08 7.41
C ASP A 209 -15.42 -14.83 8.71
N THR A 210 -16.31 -14.61 9.66
CA THR A 210 -16.35 -15.37 10.91
C THR A 210 -16.83 -16.77 10.56
N GLY A 211 -15.92 -17.57 10.03
CA GLY A 211 -16.14 -19.01 9.92
C GLY A 211 -16.43 -19.55 11.30
N ALA A 212 -17.63 -20.10 11.44
CA ALA A 212 -18.25 -20.75 12.58
C ALA A 212 -17.29 -21.18 13.71
N ALA A 213 -17.08 -20.32 14.68
CA ALA A 213 -16.77 -20.59 16.09
C ALA A 213 -16.24 -19.30 16.74
N GLY A 214 -17.09 -18.51 17.27
CA GLY A 214 -17.09 -17.68 18.48
C GLY A 214 -15.81 -17.05 19.06
N THR A 215 -14.72 -17.00 18.38
CA THR A 215 -13.50 -16.32 18.83
C THR A 215 -13.23 -15.15 17.90
N THR A 216 -13.56 -13.96 18.34
CA THR A 216 -13.19 -12.68 17.74
C THR A 216 -11.66 -12.56 17.80
N THR A 217 -10.97 -13.16 16.85
CA THR A 217 -9.54 -12.91 16.66
C THR A 217 -9.44 -11.57 15.92
N ALA A 218 -9.13 -10.53 16.68
CA ALA A 218 -8.78 -9.24 16.14
C ALA A 218 -7.68 -9.44 15.10
N GLY A 219 -7.98 -9.25 13.81
CA GLY A 219 -6.87 -9.03 12.97
C GLY A 219 -6.73 -9.58 11.59
N THR A 220 -7.73 -10.09 10.93
CA THR A 220 -7.57 -10.32 9.49
C THR A 220 -8.37 -9.28 8.72
N LEU A 221 -7.90 -8.04 8.73
CA LEU A 221 -8.43 -7.01 7.85
C LEU A 221 -7.90 -7.28 6.46
N SER A 222 -8.70 -7.84 5.58
CA SER A 222 -8.45 -7.76 4.16
C SER A 222 -8.89 -6.37 3.70
N ALA A 223 -7.94 -5.55 3.27
CA ALA A 223 -8.22 -4.23 2.76
C ALA A 223 -8.18 -4.26 1.24
N GLN A 224 -9.27 -3.86 0.60
CA GLN A 224 -9.34 -3.66 -0.84
C GLN A 224 -9.12 -2.19 -1.14
N LEU A 225 -8.12 -1.88 -1.95
CA LEU A 225 -7.91 -0.54 -2.47
C LEU A 225 -9.08 -0.17 -3.40
N LEU A 226 -9.74 0.96 -3.12
CA LEU A 226 -10.80 1.50 -3.96
C LEU A 226 -10.28 2.60 -4.88
N SER A 227 -9.53 3.54 -4.33
CA SER A 227 -8.95 4.63 -5.11
C SER A 227 -7.69 5.17 -4.45
N VAL A 228 -6.84 5.77 -5.27
CA VAL A 228 -5.69 6.57 -4.85
C VAL A 228 -5.78 7.92 -5.54
N THR A 229 -5.56 8.99 -4.78
CA THR A 229 -5.47 10.36 -5.30
C THR A 229 -4.13 10.95 -4.90
N ALA A 230 -3.39 11.42 -5.89
CA ALA A 230 -2.14 12.15 -5.73
C ALA A 230 -2.38 13.62 -6.12
N GLU A 231 -1.91 14.56 -5.32
CA GLU A 231 -2.08 15.99 -5.53
C GLU A 231 -0.76 16.74 -5.35
N GLY A 232 -0.67 17.89 -6.04
CA GLY A 232 0.51 18.73 -6.05
C GLY A 232 1.33 18.50 -7.31
N THR A 233 2.65 18.45 -7.19
CA THR A 233 3.54 18.20 -8.33
C THR A 233 3.61 16.70 -8.62
N VAL A 234 2.57 16.16 -9.27
CA VAL A 234 2.47 14.73 -9.55
C VAL A 234 3.39 14.35 -10.70
N ARG A 235 4.26 13.38 -10.46
CA ARG A 235 5.08 12.72 -11.50
C ARG A 235 4.98 11.22 -11.32
N ALA A 236 4.57 10.54 -12.36
CA ALA A 236 4.50 9.08 -12.38
C ALA A 236 5.31 8.54 -13.55
N ALA A 237 6.04 7.45 -13.32
CA ALA A 237 6.78 6.78 -14.38
C ALA A 237 6.62 5.26 -14.27
N SER A 238 6.54 4.60 -15.42
CA SER A 238 6.50 3.13 -15.53
C SER A 238 7.14 2.69 -16.84
N GLY A 239 8.30 2.06 -16.75
CA GLY A 239 9.05 1.64 -17.92
C GLY A 239 9.43 2.84 -18.80
N SER A 240 8.83 2.90 -19.98
CA SER A 240 9.06 3.95 -21.00
C SER A 240 8.04 5.08 -20.96
N GLN A 241 7.14 5.08 -19.99
CA GLN A 241 6.02 6.03 -19.91
C GLN A 241 6.22 6.95 -18.71
N GLU A 242 5.98 8.25 -18.93
CA GLU A 242 6.03 9.27 -17.90
C GLU A 242 4.79 10.15 -17.97
N LEU A 243 4.24 10.47 -16.81
CA LEU A 243 3.09 11.36 -16.63
C LEU A 243 3.48 12.47 -15.66
N SER A 244 3.16 13.72 -16.04
CA SER A 244 3.24 14.88 -15.15
C SER A 244 1.89 15.59 -15.13
N ALA A 245 1.39 15.90 -13.92
CA ALA A 245 0.08 16.52 -13.69
C ALA A 245 0.07 17.31 -12.37
N ASP A 246 -1.01 18.05 -12.11
CA ASP A 246 -1.25 18.64 -10.78
C ASP A 246 -2.05 17.71 -9.89
N THR A 247 -2.91 16.90 -10.49
CA THR A 247 -3.66 15.86 -9.77
C THR A 247 -3.70 14.59 -10.60
N ALA A 248 -3.63 13.43 -9.93
CA ALA A 248 -3.86 12.14 -10.56
C ALA A 248 -4.72 11.28 -9.64
N ARG A 249 -5.75 10.65 -10.19
CA ARG A 249 -6.64 9.75 -9.47
C ARG A 249 -6.70 8.41 -10.16
N PHE A 250 -6.38 7.38 -9.43
CA PHE A 250 -6.55 5.99 -9.86
C PHE A 250 -7.78 5.38 -9.19
N ASP A 251 -8.71 4.88 -9.99
CA ASP A 251 -9.83 4.07 -9.55
C ASP A 251 -9.46 2.60 -9.74
N ALA A 252 -9.31 1.89 -8.62
CA ALA A 252 -8.86 0.50 -8.65
C ALA A 252 -9.95 -0.47 -9.13
N VAL A 253 -11.22 -0.10 -8.98
CA VAL A 253 -12.37 -0.92 -9.44
C VAL A 253 -12.55 -0.77 -10.94
N ALA A 254 -12.55 0.47 -11.43
CA ALA A 254 -12.67 0.76 -12.86
C ALA A 254 -11.34 0.58 -13.62
N ARG A 255 -10.21 0.37 -12.91
CA ARG A 255 -8.85 0.31 -13.45
C ARG A 255 -8.51 1.50 -14.37
N ARG A 256 -8.93 2.68 -13.93
CA ARG A 256 -8.84 3.92 -14.68
C ARG A 256 -7.99 4.95 -13.95
N LEU A 257 -7.04 5.53 -14.65
CA LEU A 257 -6.27 6.68 -14.18
C LEU A 257 -6.80 7.94 -14.84
N THR A 258 -7.12 8.95 -14.04
CA THR A 258 -7.46 10.29 -14.53
C THR A 258 -6.43 11.27 -14.00
N ALA A 259 -5.81 12.03 -14.89
CA ALA A 259 -4.87 13.09 -14.55
C ALA A 259 -5.42 14.44 -15.03
N ALA A 260 -5.22 15.48 -14.23
CA ALA A 260 -5.66 16.84 -14.58
C ALA A 260 -4.60 17.88 -14.21
N ALA A 261 -4.59 18.97 -14.97
CA ALA A 261 -3.76 20.13 -14.70
C ALA A 261 -4.60 21.33 -14.29
N LEU A 262 -4.07 22.14 -13.38
CA LEU A 262 -4.68 23.42 -12.97
C LEU A 262 -4.47 24.49 -14.06
N ALA A 263 -5.28 25.53 -13.98
CA ALA A 263 -5.53 26.61 -14.97
C ALA A 263 -4.47 26.84 -16.09
N ASP A 264 -3.21 27.10 -15.74
CA ASP A 264 -2.17 27.46 -16.73
C ASP A 264 -1.17 26.35 -17.04
N ARG A 265 -1.37 25.18 -16.45
CA ARG A 265 -0.52 24.01 -16.64
C ARG A 265 -1.15 23.00 -17.60
N TRP A 266 -0.37 22.00 -17.93
CA TRP A 266 -0.78 20.92 -18.82
C TRP A 266 -0.40 19.59 -18.22
N VAL A 267 -1.29 18.63 -18.31
CA VAL A 267 -0.91 17.24 -18.18
C VAL A 267 0.03 16.92 -19.33
N THR A 268 1.19 16.37 -19.01
CA THR A 268 2.15 15.93 -20.03
C THR A 268 2.30 14.43 -19.91
N PHE A 269 2.04 13.73 -20.99
CA PHE A 269 2.26 12.29 -21.10
C PHE A 269 3.29 12.02 -22.18
N LEU A 270 4.37 11.35 -21.78
CA LEU A 270 5.46 10.93 -22.65
C LEU A 270 5.44 9.40 -22.73
N ASP A 271 5.52 8.88 -23.94
CA ASP A 271 5.73 7.48 -24.22
C ASP A 271 6.95 7.39 -25.15
N SER A 272 8.02 6.72 -24.71
CA SER A 272 9.27 6.67 -25.48
C SER A 272 9.11 5.99 -26.84
N SER A 273 8.01 5.25 -27.08
CA SER A 273 7.64 4.73 -28.38
C SER A 273 7.14 5.81 -29.35
N ARG A 274 6.85 7.02 -28.84
CA ARG A 274 6.31 8.15 -29.62
C ARG A 274 7.23 9.37 -29.48
N PRO A 275 7.59 10.01 -30.60
CA PRO A 275 8.56 11.12 -30.56
C PRO A 275 8.02 12.41 -29.95
N THR A 276 6.69 12.52 -29.76
CA THR A 276 6.06 13.77 -29.32
C THR A 276 5.23 13.51 -28.06
N PRO A 277 5.46 14.27 -26.97
CA PRO A 277 4.64 14.20 -25.78
C PRO A 277 3.21 14.69 -26.07
N VAL A 278 2.24 14.04 -25.45
CA VAL A 278 0.84 14.51 -25.44
C VAL A 278 0.71 15.55 -24.33
N GLN A 279 0.19 16.74 -24.67
CA GLN A 279 -0.15 17.78 -23.70
C GLN A 279 -1.64 18.08 -23.77
N ALA A 280 -2.32 17.98 -22.62
CA ALA A 280 -3.76 18.15 -22.51
C ALA A 280 -4.15 18.79 -21.17
N ARG A 281 -5.37 19.27 -21.02
CA ARG A 281 -5.91 19.72 -19.73
C ARG A 281 -6.25 18.57 -18.82
N SER A 282 -6.76 17.49 -19.40
CA SER A 282 -6.95 16.24 -18.70
C SER A 282 -6.63 15.04 -19.59
N LEU A 283 -6.27 13.96 -18.93
CA LEU A 283 -5.97 12.68 -19.55
C LEU A 283 -6.66 11.59 -18.74
N THR A 284 -7.43 10.76 -19.40
CA THR A 284 -8.03 9.56 -18.83
C THR A 284 -7.42 8.33 -19.50
N TRP A 285 -6.88 7.43 -18.72
CA TRP A 285 -6.28 6.20 -19.21
C TRP A 285 -7.04 5.00 -18.68
N ASP A 286 -7.61 4.23 -19.60
CA ASP A 286 -8.17 2.91 -19.34
C ASP A 286 -7.04 1.89 -19.45
N ILE A 287 -6.62 1.37 -18.29
CA ILE A 287 -5.46 0.50 -18.19
C ILE A 287 -5.70 -0.84 -18.87
N ASP A 288 -6.89 -1.41 -18.73
CA ASP A 288 -7.22 -2.72 -19.29
C ASP A 288 -7.37 -2.66 -20.81
N ALA A 289 -7.97 -1.58 -21.32
CA ALA A 289 -8.10 -1.37 -22.75
C ALA A 289 -6.79 -0.86 -23.40
N GLY A 290 -5.82 -0.42 -22.60
CA GLY A 290 -4.59 0.21 -23.08
C GLY A 290 -4.83 1.49 -23.86
N ARG A 291 -5.97 2.17 -23.64
CA ARG A 291 -6.39 3.36 -24.36
C ARG A 291 -6.41 4.56 -23.44
N TYR A 292 -6.02 5.70 -23.99
CA TYR A 292 -6.13 6.98 -23.31
C TYR A 292 -6.92 7.98 -24.14
N GLU A 293 -7.65 8.82 -23.44
CA GLU A 293 -8.40 9.95 -23.97
C GLU A 293 -7.83 11.23 -23.38
N ALA A 294 -7.56 12.20 -24.23
CA ALA A 294 -7.05 13.50 -23.82
C ALA A 294 -8.06 14.58 -24.18
N THR A 295 -8.36 15.47 -23.23
CA THR A 295 -9.29 16.58 -23.42
C THR A 295 -8.51 17.88 -23.48
N ASP A 296 -8.94 18.80 -24.36
CA ASP A 296 -8.31 20.10 -24.56
C ASP A 296 -6.80 19.99 -24.85
N LEU A 297 -6.50 19.35 -25.97
CA LEU A 297 -5.14 19.17 -26.45
C LEU A 297 -4.49 20.53 -26.73
N ARG A 298 -3.26 20.70 -26.27
CA ARG A 298 -2.45 21.86 -26.62
C ARG A 298 -2.05 21.78 -28.11
N PRO A 299 -2.28 22.83 -28.91
CA PRO A 299 -1.80 22.87 -30.28
C PRO A 299 -0.28 22.71 -30.31
N VAL A 300 0.21 21.74 -31.07
CA VAL A 300 1.65 21.59 -31.32
C VAL A 300 2.01 22.51 -32.48
N THR A 301 2.74 23.58 -32.19
CA THR A 301 3.34 24.41 -33.25
C THR A 301 4.61 23.72 -33.71
N LEU A 302 4.60 23.09 -34.86
CA LEU A 302 5.81 22.55 -35.47
C LEU A 302 6.71 23.72 -35.86
N PRO A 303 7.98 23.74 -35.49
CA PRO A 303 8.93 24.72 -36.01
C PRO A 303 8.99 24.57 -37.55
N ARG A 304 8.86 25.68 -38.26
CA ARG A 304 9.06 25.75 -39.73
C ARG A 304 10.53 25.60 -40.06
#